data_ccb4cfec23c4fcceaf2ff3b293aa9eae
#
_entry.id   ccb4cfec23c4fcceaf2ff3b293aa9eae
#
_cell.length_a   1.000
_cell.length_b   1.000
_cell.length_c   1.000
_cell.angle_alpha   90.00
_cell.angle_beta   90.00
_cell.angle_gamma   90.00
#
_symmetry.space_group_name_H-M   'P 1'
#
loop_
_entity.id
_entity.type
_entity.pdbx_description
1 polymer ?
#
loop_
_entity_poly.entity_id
_entity_poly.type
_entity_poly.pdbx_seq_one_letter_code
_entity_poly.pdbx_strand_id
1 'polypeptide(L)'
;MVTTWTDGDPAAYLDAVTPAVRRRDAQTLRELMERVTGEAPRMFGTSVVGFGEYHYEYPSGHSGHAAAAGFAPRKAASTVYLPDGVGAHADLLARLGPHTTGVGCLYLKDLDQVDLAVLEEIVRRSWERVTDGTFGQRARESGS
;
A
#
# COMPACT_ATOMS: atom_id res chain seq x y z
N MET A 1 2.68 17.00 9.37
CA MET A 1 1.38 17.00 8.68
C MET A 1 0.89 15.57 8.52
N VAL A 2 -0.36 15.34 8.85
CA VAL A 2 -0.96 14.02 8.79
C VAL A 2 -1.66 13.85 7.45
N THR A 3 -1.40 12.74 6.76
CA THR A 3 -2.11 12.41 5.53
C THR A 3 -3.53 11.97 5.88
N THR A 4 -4.50 12.47 5.15
CA THR A 4 -5.91 12.18 5.37
C THR A 4 -6.62 11.84 4.06
N TRP A 5 -7.81 11.25 4.18
CA TRP A 5 -8.67 11.00 3.03
C TRP A 5 -9.07 12.31 2.37
N THR A 6 -9.15 12.30 1.04
CA THR A 6 -9.58 13.46 0.25
C THR A 6 -10.69 13.06 -0.71
N ASP A 7 -11.30 14.05 -1.36
CA ASP A 7 -12.40 13.85 -2.31
C ASP A 7 -11.91 13.65 -3.75
N GLY A 8 -10.60 13.44 -3.94
CA GLY A 8 -10.05 13.20 -5.27
C GLY A 8 -10.64 11.95 -5.91
N ASP A 9 -10.67 11.93 -7.23
CA ASP A 9 -11.17 10.79 -8.01
C ASP A 9 -10.04 9.82 -8.33
N PRO A 10 -9.99 8.62 -7.71
CA PRO A 10 -8.92 7.66 -7.99
C PRO A 10 -8.84 7.25 -9.44
N ALA A 11 -9.98 7.08 -10.12
CA ALA A 11 -9.98 6.67 -11.53
C ALA A 11 -9.32 7.72 -12.41
N ALA A 12 -9.65 8.98 -12.22
CA ALA A 12 -9.06 10.07 -12.99
C ALA A 12 -7.56 10.20 -12.68
N TYR A 13 -7.18 10.05 -11.41
CA TYR A 13 -5.78 10.08 -10.99
C TYR A 13 -4.97 8.98 -11.69
N LEU A 14 -5.49 7.75 -11.68
CA LEU A 14 -4.79 6.60 -12.25
C LEU A 14 -4.69 6.67 -13.78
N ASP A 15 -5.72 7.20 -14.45
CA ASP A 15 -5.72 7.35 -15.90
C ASP A 15 -4.65 8.34 -16.38
N ALA A 16 -4.23 9.26 -15.53
CA ALA A 16 -3.22 10.27 -15.84
C ALA A 16 -1.79 9.84 -15.49
N VAL A 17 -1.60 8.67 -14.90
CA VAL A 17 -0.28 8.20 -14.47
C VAL A 17 0.64 7.95 -15.65
N THR A 18 1.89 8.41 -15.54
CA THR A 18 2.96 8.18 -16.52
C THR A 18 4.21 7.69 -15.82
N PRO A 19 5.09 6.96 -16.50
CA PRO A 19 4.96 6.43 -17.87
C PRO A 19 3.92 5.31 -17.98
N ALA A 20 3.72 4.79 -19.19
CA ALA A 20 2.68 3.78 -19.46
C ALA A 20 2.80 2.52 -18.60
N VAL A 21 4.03 2.06 -18.32
CA VAL A 21 4.25 0.89 -17.47
C VAL A 21 3.74 1.18 -16.06
N ARG A 22 3.92 2.40 -15.59
CA ARG A 22 3.47 2.81 -14.24
C ARG A 22 1.95 2.84 -14.19
N ARG A 23 1.30 3.30 -15.24
CA ARG A 23 -0.16 3.32 -15.32
C ARG A 23 -0.74 1.91 -15.39
N ARG A 24 -0.14 1.02 -16.19
CA ARG A 24 -0.54 -0.39 -16.27
C ARG A 24 -0.45 -1.05 -14.90
N ASP A 25 0.67 -0.87 -14.21
CA ASP A 25 0.87 -1.47 -12.90
C ASP A 25 -0.08 -0.89 -11.85
N ALA A 26 -0.39 0.40 -11.96
CA ALA A 26 -1.35 1.04 -11.06
C ALA A 26 -2.73 0.43 -11.18
N GLN A 27 -3.18 0.14 -12.41
CA GLN A 27 -4.48 -0.53 -12.60
C GLN A 27 -4.47 -1.94 -12.04
N THR A 28 -3.37 -2.67 -12.22
CA THR A 28 -3.22 -4.02 -11.65
C THR A 28 -3.28 -3.98 -10.13
N LEU A 29 -2.58 -3.03 -9.51
CA LEU A 29 -2.59 -2.89 -8.04
C LEU A 29 -3.97 -2.51 -7.52
N ARG A 30 -4.69 -1.64 -8.23
CA ARG A 30 -6.05 -1.26 -7.86
C ARG A 30 -6.96 -2.50 -7.84
N GLU A 31 -6.92 -3.29 -8.90
CA GLU A 31 -7.74 -4.50 -8.99
C GLU A 31 -7.38 -5.49 -7.90
N LEU A 32 -6.09 -5.69 -7.66
CA LEU A 32 -5.60 -6.61 -6.64
C LEU A 32 -6.08 -6.19 -5.25
N MET A 33 -5.94 -4.91 -4.91
CA MET A 33 -6.31 -4.43 -3.59
C MET A 33 -7.82 -4.37 -3.38
N GLU A 34 -8.60 -4.07 -4.41
CA GLU A 34 -10.06 -4.17 -4.33
C GLU A 34 -10.47 -5.61 -4.04
N ARG A 35 -9.85 -6.58 -4.71
CA ARG A 35 -10.18 -7.99 -4.52
C ARG A 35 -9.82 -8.46 -3.11
N VAL A 36 -8.65 -8.05 -2.61
CA VAL A 36 -8.18 -8.45 -1.28
C VAL A 36 -9.02 -7.85 -0.17
N THR A 37 -9.34 -6.56 -0.28
CA THR A 37 -9.98 -5.84 0.83
C THR A 37 -11.49 -5.78 0.75
N GLY A 38 -12.05 -5.90 -0.45
CA GLY A 38 -13.48 -5.69 -0.67
C GLY A 38 -13.88 -4.22 -0.57
N GLU A 39 -12.92 -3.31 -0.46
CA GLU A 39 -13.16 -1.87 -0.33
C GLU A 39 -12.96 -1.16 -1.66
N ALA A 40 -13.70 -0.07 -1.85
CA ALA A 40 -13.51 0.79 -3.01
C ALA A 40 -12.27 1.67 -2.83
N PRO A 41 -11.58 2.02 -3.93
CA PRO A 41 -10.42 2.91 -3.83
C PRO A 41 -10.84 4.32 -3.43
N ARG A 42 -10.02 4.98 -2.63
CA ARG A 42 -10.18 6.38 -2.24
C ARG A 42 -8.81 7.04 -2.23
N MET A 43 -8.79 8.34 -2.53
CA MET A 43 -7.52 9.07 -2.42
C MET A 43 -7.19 9.32 -0.94
N PHE A 44 -5.97 8.94 -0.58
CA PHE A 44 -5.40 9.21 0.73
C PHE A 44 -4.26 10.20 0.53
N GLY A 45 -4.51 11.47 0.80
CA GLY A 45 -3.64 12.55 0.34
C GLY A 45 -3.81 12.79 -1.15
N THR A 46 -2.76 13.21 -1.82
CA THR A 46 -2.79 13.59 -3.23
C THR A 46 -2.19 12.55 -4.18
N SER A 47 -1.51 11.54 -3.66
CA SER A 47 -0.78 10.59 -4.50
C SER A 47 -0.95 9.12 -4.10
N VAL A 48 -1.64 8.84 -3.01
CA VAL A 48 -1.87 7.47 -2.54
C VAL A 48 -3.30 7.06 -2.81
N VAL A 49 -3.46 5.88 -3.39
CA VAL A 49 -4.77 5.24 -3.53
C VAL A 49 -4.90 4.25 -2.37
N GLY A 50 -5.88 4.44 -1.51
CA GLY A 50 -6.07 3.66 -0.30
C GLY A 50 -7.35 2.85 -0.31
N PHE A 51 -7.35 1.76 0.48
CA PHE A 51 -8.43 0.78 0.55
C PHE A 51 -8.67 0.43 2.01
N GLY A 52 -9.84 0.81 2.52
CA GLY A 52 -10.19 0.58 3.91
C GLY A 52 -9.37 1.45 4.86
N GLU A 53 -9.71 1.36 6.11
CA GLU A 53 -9.09 2.19 7.14
C GLU A 53 -8.79 1.34 8.35
N TYR A 54 -7.67 1.62 9.03
CA TYR A 54 -7.37 1.00 10.30
C TYR A 54 -7.06 2.06 11.35
N HIS A 55 -7.31 1.71 12.62
CA HIS A 55 -6.98 2.56 13.75
C HIS A 55 -5.67 2.11 14.36
N TYR A 56 -4.74 3.06 14.56
CA TYR A 56 -3.49 2.78 15.24
C TYR A 56 -3.41 3.57 16.55
N GLU A 57 -2.71 3.01 17.51
CA GLU A 57 -2.48 3.64 18.80
C GLU A 57 -1.10 3.26 19.30
N TYR A 58 -0.27 4.27 19.59
CA TYR A 58 1.07 4.04 20.09
C TYR A 58 1.07 4.05 21.62
N PRO A 59 2.07 3.39 22.26
CA PRO A 59 2.21 3.45 23.72
C PRO A 59 2.33 4.85 24.27
N SER A 60 2.81 5.80 23.46
CA SER A 60 2.91 7.21 23.83
C SER A 60 1.55 7.92 23.94
N GLY A 61 0.46 7.25 23.53
CA GLY A 61 -0.87 7.85 23.49
C GLY A 61 -1.24 8.48 22.15
N HIS A 62 -0.28 8.56 21.22
CA HIS A 62 -0.56 9.07 19.88
C HIS A 62 -1.40 8.05 19.11
N SER A 63 -2.51 8.50 18.53
CA SER A 63 -3.41 7.61 17.80
C SER A 63 -3.94 8.29 16.54
N GLY A 64 -4.52 7.50 15.64
CA GLY A 64 -5.12 8.01 14.42
C GLY A 64 -5.66 6.90 13.54
N HIS A 65 -6.05 7.29 12.34
CA HIS A 65 -6.56 6.39 11.33
C HIS A 65 -5.75 6.55 10.05
N ALA A 66 -5.57 5.45 9.31
CA ALA A 66 -4.83 5.48 8.05
C ALA A 66 -5.39 4.40 7.11
N ALA A 67 -4.97 4.46 5.84
CA ALA A 67 -5.37 3.45 4.86
C ALA A 67 -4.83 2.09 5.28
N ALA A 68 -5.69 1.08 5.29
CA ALA A 68 -5.32 -0.28 5.68
C ALA A 68 -4.50 -0.97 4.61
N ALA A 69 -4.75 -0.66 3.33
CA ALA A 69 -3.93 -1.06 2.20
C ALA A 69 -3.81 0.14 1.28
N GLY A 70 -2.74 0.23 0.52
CA GLY A 70 -2.59 1.35 -0.40
C GLY A 70 -1.35 1.27 -1.24
N PHE A 71 -1.36 2.07 -2.30
CA PHE A 71 -0.19 2.19 -3.17
C PHE A 71 -0.11 3.59 -3.76
N ALA A 72 1.08 3.95 -4.21
CA ALA A 72 1.30 5.20 -4.95
C ALA A 72 2.13 4.90 -6.19
N PRO A 73 1.61 5.24 -7.39
CA PRO A 73 2.38 5.09 -8.61
C PRO A 73 3.35 6.25 -8.74
N ARG A 74 4.58 6.03 -8.30
CA ARG A 74 5.66 7.01 -8.43
C ARG A 74 6.31 6.86 -9.80
N LYS A 75 7.08 7.87 -10.22
CA LYS A 75 7.70 7.89 -11.54
C LYS A 75 8.62 6.70 -11.76
N ALA A 76 9.46 6.39 -10.79
CA ALA A 76 10.49 5.35 -10.92
C ALA A 76 9.99 3.95 -10.52
N ALA A 77 8.94 3.85 -9.74
CA ALA A 77 8.44 2.57 -9.24
C ALA A 77 7.06 2.74 -8.63
N SER A 78 6.29 1.65 -8.55
CA SER A 78 5.08 1.63 -7.75
C SER A 78 5.46 1.37 -6.30
N THR A 79 4.92 2.17 -5.38
CA THR A 79 5.12 1.99 -3.95
C THR A 79 3.90 1.32 -3.36
N VAL A 80 4.07 0.16 -2.74
CA VAL A 80 3.02 -0.54 -2.00
C VAL A 80 3.28 -0.32 -0.52
N TYR A 81 2.29 0.19 0.20
CA TYR A 81 2.42 0.49 1.63
C TYR A 81 2.00 -0.71 2.46
N LEU A 82 2.86 -1.09 3.39
CA LEU A 82 2.64 -2.19 4.32
C LEU A 82 2.72 -1.65 5.75
N PRO A 83 1.57 -1.25 6.33
CA PRO A 83 1.57 -0.61 7.64
C PRO A 83 2.15 -1.45 8.78
N ASP A 84 2.16 -2.77 8.64
CA ASP A 84 2.77 -3.68 9.61
C ASP A 84 4.28 -3.89 9.40
N GLY A 85 4.85 -3.26 8.37
CA GLY A 85 6.28 -3.33 8.08
C GLY A 85 6.65 -4.47 7.15
N VAL A 86 7.68 -4.25 6.33
CA VAL A 86 8.14 -5.26 5.38
C VAL A 86 8.77 -6.47 6.08
N GLY A 87 9.33 -6.28 7.28
CA GLY A 87 9.95 -7.36 8.03
C GLY A 87 9.00 -8.50 8.38
N ALA A 88 7.70 -8.20 8.52
CA ALA A 88 6.68 -9.20 8.79
C ALA A 88 6.43 -10.14 7.61
N HIS A 89 6.93 -9.79 6.42
CA HIS A 89 6.66 -10.50 5.17
C HIS A 89 7.93 -11.03 4.50
N ALA A 90 9.02 -11.16 5.25
CA ALA A 90 10.32 -11.57 4.70
C ALA A 90 10.26 -12.89 3.94
N ASP A 91 9.47 -13.84 4.43
CA ASP A 91 9.29 -15.15 3.78
C ASP A 91 8.67 -15.03 2.39
N LEU A 92 7.65 -14.20 2.25
CA LEU A 92 6.99 -13.98 0.96
C LEU A 92 7.82 -13.10 0.05
N LEU A 93 8.49 -12.10 0.60
CA LEU A 93 9.35 -11.21 -0.19
C LEU A 93 10.48 -11.98 -0.86
N ALA A 94 10.99 -13.03 -0.23
CA ALA A 94 12.03 -13.88 -0.81
C ALA A 94 11.56 -14.59 -2.09
N ARG A 95 10.25 -14.71 -2.30
CA ARG A 95 9.64 -15.41 -3.45
C ARG A 95 9.00 -14.45 -4.46
N LEU A 96 9.01 -13.15 -4.17
CA LEU A 96 8.27 -12.17 -4.96
C LEU A 96 8.88 -11.89 -6.33
N GLY A 97 10.19 -11.79 -6.40
CA GLY A 97 10.91 -11.33 -7.58
C GLY A 97 11.57 -9.98 -7.33
N PRO A 98 12.00 -9.27 -8.38
CA PRO A 98 12.76 -8.03 -8.22
C PRO A 98 11.98 -6.96 -7.44
N HIS A 99 12.56 -6.45 -6.38
CA HIS A 99 11.97 -5.39 -5.56
C HIS A 99 13.04 -4.74 -4.69
N THR A 100 12.70 -3.58 -4.15
CA THR A 100 13.44 -2.95 -3.05
C THR A 100 12.45 -2.59 -1.96
N THR A 101 12.94 -2.29 -0.76
CA THR A 101 12.07 -2.01 0.38
C THR A 101 12.57 -0.84 1.19
N GLY A 102 11.63 -0.13 1.83
CA GLY A 102 11.85 0.74 2.98
C GLY A 102 11.35 0.02 4.24
N VAL A 103 11.08 0.75 5.30
CA VAL A 103 10.57 0.16 6.54
C VAL A 103 9.14 -0.35 6.37
N GLY A 104 8.28 0.46 5.77
CA GLY A 104 6.88 0.12 5.54
C GLY A 104 6.48 0.21 4.08
N CYS A 105 7.43 0.18 3.15
CA CYS A 105 7.17 0.31 1.72
C CYS A 105 7.85 -0.77 0.93
N LEU A 106 7.16 -1.22 -0.09
CA LEU A 106 7.66 -2.16 -1.08
C LEU A 106 7.68 -1.44 -2.42
N TYR A 107 8.83 -1.41 -3.10
CA TYR A 107 8.99 -0.70 -4.36
C TYR A 107 9.11 -1.69 -5.51
N LEU A 108 8.26 -1.53 -6.52
CA LEU A 108 8.15 -2.45 -7.65
C LEU A 108 8.23 -1.66 -8.95
N LYS A 109 9.26 -1.94 -9.75
CA LYS A 109 9.45 -1.25 -11.04
C LYS A 109 8.57 -1.79 -12.14
N ASP A 110 8.27 -3.10 -12.12
CA ASP A 110 7.53 -3.74 -13.19
C ASP A 110 6.83 -4.99 -12.63
N LEU A 111 5.51 -4.95 -12.59
CA LEU A 111 4.73 -6.08 -12.06
C LEU A 111 4.81 -7.33 -12.93
N ASP A 112 5.18 -7.19 -14.21
CA ASP A 112 5.40 -8.36 -15.07
C ASP A 112 6.60 -9.19 -14.61
N GLN A 113 7.48 -8.63 -13.78
CA GLN A 113 8.66 -9.29 -13.27
C GLN A 113 8.43 -9.97 -11.92
N VAL A 114 7.27 -9.78 -11.31
CA VAL A 114 6.99 -10.31 -9.96
C VAL A 114 5.90 -11.36 -9.99
N ASP A 115 5.88 -12.18 -8.94
CA ASP A 115 4.83 -13.17 -8.73
C ASP A 115 3.62 -12.47 -8.10
N LEU A 116 2.58 -12.23 -8.90
CA LEU A 116 1.39 -11.51 -8.45
C LEU A 116 0.63 -12.25 -7.35
N ALA A 117 0.67 -13.60 -7.35
CA ALA A 117 0.03 -14.37 -6.29
C ALA A 117 0.73 -14.15 -4.95
N VAL A 118 2.05 -14.05 -4.96
CA VAL A 118 2.83 -13.73 -3.77
C VAL A 118 2.55 -12.30 -3.31
N LEU A 119 2.49 -11.35 -4.24
CA LEU A 119 2.17 -9.97 -3.92
C LEU A 119 0.77 -9.86 -3.28
N GLU A 120 -0.19 -10.55 -3.84
CA GLU A 120 -1.55 -10.56 -3.31
C GLU A 120 -1.57 -11.11 -1.88
N GLU A 121 -0.82 -12.16 -1.60
CA GLU A 121 -0.73 -12.74 -0.26
C GLU A 121 -0.08 -11.79 0.74
N ILE A 122 0.95 -11.06 0.31
CA ILE A 122 1.58 -10.03 1.16
C ILE A 122 0.56 -8.95 1.53
N VAL A 123 -0.17 -8.45 0.55
CA VAL A 123 -1.19 -7.41 0.78
C VAL A 123 -2.29 -7.92 1.69
N ARG A 124 -2.77 -9.16 1.46
CA ARG A 124 -3.81 -9.77 2.29
C ARG A 124 -3.37 -9.92 3.74
N ARG A 125 -2.18 -10.47 3.95
CA ARG A 125 -1.63 -10.68 5.29
C ARG A 125 -1.49 -9.35 6.03
N SER A 126 -0.97 -8.33 5.36
CA SER A 126 -0.82 -7.01 5.94
C SER A 126 -2.17 -6.40 6.29
N TRP A 127 -3.11 -6.46 5.35
CA TRP A 127 -4.45 -5.90 5.57
C TRP A 127 -5.19 -6.58 6.72
N GLU A 128 -5.16 -7.90 6.77
CA GLU A 128 -5.82 -8.64 7.86
C GLU A 128 -5.20 -8.30 9.21
N ARG A 129 -3.88 -8.17 9.25
CA ARG A 129 -3.17 -7.89 10.49
C ARG A 129 -3.50 -6.50 11.06
N VAL A 130 -3.54 -5.48 10.21
CA VAL A 130 -3.78 -4.11 10.69
C VAL A 130 -5.24 -3.80 10.92
N THR A 131 -6.16 -4.59 10.34
CA THR A 131 -7.59 -4.40 10.54
C THR A 131 -8.16 -5.28 11.65
N ASP A 132 -7.34 -6.11 12.29
CA ASP A 132 -7.75 -6.95 13.41
C ASP A 132 -7.68 -6.13 14.71
N GLY A 133 -8.68 -5.26 14.92
CA GLY A 133 -8.75 -4.39 16.07
C GLY A 133 -7.89 -3.15 15.95
N THR A 134 -7.35 -2.68 17.07
CA THR A 134 -6.46 -1.52 17.09
C THR A 134 -5.03 -1.99 16.90
N PHE A 135 -4.36 -1.43 15.91
CA PHE A 135 -2.98 -1.79 15.62
C PHE A 135 -2.02 -0.98 16.50
N GLY A 136 -1.23 -1.67 17.32
CA GLY A 136 -0.40 -1.04 18.33
C GLY A 136 0.85 -0.37 17.83
N GLN A 137 1.33 -0.73 16.64
CA GLN A 137 2.57 -0.15 16.12
C GLN A 137 2.59 -0.12 14.60
N ARG A 138 2.37 1.08 14.08
CA ARG A 138 2.42 1.33 12.65
C ARG A 138 3.87 1.46 12.19
N ALA A 139 4.20 0.79 11.08
CA ALA A 139 5.50 0.97 10.44
C ALA A 139 5.57 2.36 9.82
N ARG A 140 6.73 3.01 9.96
CA ARG A 140 6.96 4.32 9.39
C ARG A 140 8.03 4.25 8.33
N GLU A 141 7.81 4.99 7.25
CA GLU A 141 8.84 5.22 6.27
C GLU A 141 10.03 5.92 6.90
N SER A 142 11.21 5.61 6.42
CA SER A 142 12.40 6.32 6.84
C SER A 142 12.24 7.81 6.56
N GLY A 143 12.38 8.64 7.57
CA GLY A 143 12.23 10.08 7.43
C GLY A 143 10.81 10.58 7.45
N SER A 144 9.86 9.72 7.72
CA SER A 144 8.45 10.12 7.82
C SER A 144 7.91 10.00 9.22
#